data_6676b2fe9edf9c5b4a9d04be90600615
#
_entry.id   6676b2fe9edf9c5b4a9d04be90600615
#
_cell.length_a   1.000
_cell.length_b   1.000
_cell.length_c   1.000
_cell.angle_alpha   90.00
_cell.angle_beta   90.00
_cell.angle_gamma   90.00
#
_symmetry.space_group_name_H-M   'P 1'
#
loop_
_entity.id
_entity.type
_entity.pdbx_description
1 polymer ?
#
loop_
_entity_poly.entity_id
_entity_poly.type
_entity_poly.pdbx_seq_one_letter_code
_entity_poly.pdbx_strand_id
1 'polypeptide(L)'
;MNRAETSRVLVVDDEPQITRVLKTVLSSQGYDVRTASEGERALVDFREFQPELVITDLYMPHMDGVELCRRIRETSAVPIIVLSVKGEERNKVEALDSGADDYVTKPFGIDELMARVRAALRRRGTPAAEEPSSFEAGDFRVDMDARRVHTQGREVRLTPKEFDLFVYMARHPNRVLTHAALLEAVWGQASQEQPEYLRVFMGQLRKKLEPDPSNPRYLVTEPWVGYRFNPKG
;
A
#
# COMPACT_ATOMS: atom_id res chain seq x y z
N MET A 1 -11.22 26.91 -15.31
CA MET A 1 -11.74 25.54 -15.11
C MET A 1 -10.53 24.63 -14.95
N ASN A 2 -10.17 24.29 -13.71
CA ASN A 2 -9.09 23.34 -13.43
C ASN A 2 -9.57 21.96 -13.94
N ARG A 3 -8.92 21.41 -14.95
CA ARG A 3 -9.05 20.00 -15.30
C ARG A 3 -8.51 19.24 -14.08
N ALA A 4 -9.39 18.65 -13.31
CA ALA A 4 -8.98 17.62 -12.37
C ALA A 4 -8.21 16.58 -13.22
N GLU A 5 -6.92 16.41 -12.93
CA GLU A 5 -6.12 15.39 -13.61
C GLU A 5 -6.79 14.05 -13.37
N THR A 6 -7.20 13.40 -14.44
CA THR A 6 -7.85 12.09 -14.39
C THR A 6 -6.81 11.08 -13.93
N SER A 7 -7.00 10.46 -12.76
CA SER A 7 -6.03 9.49 -12.27
C SER A 7 -5.90 8.27 -13.17
N ARG A 8 -4.67 7.87 -13.43
CA ARG A 8 -4.31 6.77 -14.33
C ARG A 8 -4.20 5.47 -13.57
N VAL A 9 -4.90 4.45 -14.05
CA VAL A 9 -4.93 3.12 -13.44
C VAL A 9 -4.47 2.07 -14.44
N LEU A 10 -3.45 1.29 -14.10
CA LEU A 10 -3.02 0.13 -14.88
C LEU A 10 -3.66 -1.12 -14.28
N VAL A 11 -4.39 -1.88 -15.09
CA VAL A 11 -5.02 -3.15 -14.74
C VAL A 11 -4.29 -4.29 -15.47
N VAL A 12 -3.83 -5.28 -14.72
CA VAL A 12 -3.08 -6.43 -15.24
C VAL A 12 -3.77 -7.72 -14.82
N ASP A 13 -4.26 -8.47 -15.77
CA ASP A 13 -4.95 -9.75 -15.54
C ASP A 13 -4.99 -10.54 -16.86
N ASP A 14 -4.63 -11.82 -16.87
CA ASP A 14 -4.62 -12.65 -18.06
C ASP A 14 -6.01 -13.08 -18.50
N GLU A 15 -7.03 -12.88 -17.66
CA GLU A 15 -8.43 -13.09 -17.99
C GLU A 15 -9.05 -11.88 -18.71
N PRO A 16 -9.35 -11.95 -20.04
CA PRO A 16 -9.90 -10.79 -20.77
C PRO A 16 -11.27 -10.31 -20.27
N GLN A 17 -11.99 -11.16 -19.57
CA GLN A 17 -13.28 -10.80 -18.96
C GLN A 17 -13.09 -9.86 -17.79
N ILE A 18 -12.10 -10.16 -16.92
CA ILE A 18 -11.78 -9.33 -15.74
C ILE A 18 -11.27 -7.96 -16.18
N THR A 19 -10.27 -7.92 -17.07
CA THR A 19 -9.72 -6.65 -17.56
C THR A 19 -10.78 -5.78 -18.22
N ARG A 20 -11.72 -6.38 -18.99
CA ARG A 20 -12.82 -5.65 -19.64
C ARG A 20 -13.80 -5.06 -18.62
N VAL A 21 -14.21 -5.85 -17.63
CA VAL A 21 -15.11 -5.40 -16.55
C VAL A 21 -14.47 -4.28 -15.76
N LEU A 22 -13.22 -4.47 -15.29
CA LEU A 22 -12.50 -3.47 -14.52
C LEU A 22 -12.29 -2.18 -15.31
N LYS A 23 -11.89 -2.27 -16.59
CA LYS A 23 -11.76 -1.12 -17.47
C LYS A 23 -13.07 -0.35 -17.57
N THR A 24 -14.18 -1.05 -17.80
CA THR A 24 -15.50 -0.41 -17.95
C THR A 24 -15.91 0.30 -16.67
N VAL A 25 -15.80 -0.37 -15.53
CA VAL A 25 -16.18 0.18 -14.21
C VAL A 25 -15.30 1.38 -13.85
N LEU A 26 -13.99 1.25 -13.93
CA LEU A 26 -13.06 2.33 -13.57
C LEU A 26 -13.21 3.53 -14.50
N SER A 27 -13.35 3.30 -15.81
CA SER A 27 -13.57 4.40 -16.76
C SER A 27 -14.89 5.12 -16.53
N SER A 28 -15.95 4.42 -16.12
CA SER A 28 -17.24 5.04 -15.77
C SER A 28 -17.14 5.96 -14.54
N GLN A 29 -16.14 5.72 -13.68
CA GLN A 29 -15.84 6.56 -12.51
C GLN A 29 -14.85 7.70 -12.81
N GLY A 30 -14.47 7.88 -14.08
CA GLY A 30 -13.61 8.96 -14.53
C GLY A 30 -12.11 8.67 -14.46
N TYR A 31 -11.68 7.42 -14.27
CA TYR A 31 -10.28 7.05 -14.33
C TYR A 31 -9.83 6.82 -15.78
N ASP A 32 -8.58 7.17 -16.08
CA ASP A 32 -7.91 6.76 -17.32
C ASP A 32 -7.31 5.36 -17.10
N VAL A 33 -7.73 4.38 -17.92
CA VAL A 33 -7.44 2.96 -17.67
C VAL A 33 -6.70 2.33 -18.81
N ARG A 34 -5.47 1.85 -18.55
CA ARG A 34 -4.73 0.96 -19.43
C ARG A 34 -4.80 -0.47 -18.89
N THR A 35 -4.85 -1.45 -19.80
CA THR A 35 -4.91 -2.87 -19.43
C THR A 35 -3.76 -3.64 -20.08
N ALA A 36 -3.18 -4.59 -19.35
CA ALA A 36 -2.20 -5.56 -19.85
C ALA A 36 -2.65 -6.98 -19.50
N SER A 37 -2.32 -7.96 -20.32
CA SER A 37 -2.67 -9.37 -20.13
C SER A 37 -1.55 -10.20 -19.50
N GLU A 38 -0.38 -9.62 -19.25
CA GLU A 38 0.79 -10.32 -18.74
C GLU A 38 1.78 -9.33 -18.11
N GLY A 39 2.59 -9.83 -17.16
CA GLY A 39 3.45 -8.99 -16.34
C GLY A 39 4.55 -8.24 -17.12
N GLU A 40 5.15 -8.87 -18.15
CA GLU A 40 6.17 -8.19 -18.97
C GLU A 40 5.58 -7.01 -19.74
N ARG A 41 4.41 -7.18 -20.34
CA ARG A 41 3.70 -6.10 -21.01
C ARG A 41 3.31 -5.00 -20.02
N ALA A 42 2.88 -5.38 -18.83
CA ALA A 42 2.54 -4.44 -17.77
C ALA A 42 3.73 -3.55 -17.37
N LEU A 43 4.97 -4.07 -17.32
CA LEU A 43 6.15 -3.26 -17.03
C LEU A 43 6.46 -2.22 -18.12
N VAL A 44 6.21 -2.56 -19.39
CA VAL A 44 6.33 -1.59 -20.50
C VAL A 44 5.28 -0.50 -20.36
N ASP A 45 4.01 -0.91 -20.21
CA ASP A 45 2.89 0.01 -20.05
C ASP A 45 3.04 0.87 -18.78
N PHE A 46 3.59 0.33 -17.71
CA PHE A 46 3.88 1.08 -16.49
C PHE A 46 4.84 2.25 -16.73
N ARG A 47 5.93 2.03 -17.46
CA ARG A 47 6.91 3.07 -17.79
C ARG A 47 6.35 4.14 -18.71
N GLU A 48 5.56 3.76 -19.70
CA GLU A 48 4.99 4.67 -20.69
C GLU A 48 3.80 5.46 -20.12
N PHE A 49 2.91 4.77 -19.42
CA PHE A 49 1.64 5.32 -18.97
C PHE A 49 1.77 6.08 -17.65
N GLN A 50 2.80 5.77 -16.84
CA GLN A 50 3.02 6.38 -15.52
C GLN A 50 1.77 6.32 -14.65
N PRO A 51 1.23 5.13 -14.34
CA PRO A 51 -0.01 4.99 -13.58
C PRO A 51 0.17 5.49 -12.15
N GLU A 52 -0.93 5.92 -11.54
CA GLU A 52 -1.02 6.33 -10.14
C GLU A 52 -1.54 5.21 -9.25
N LEU A 53 -2.04 4.12 -9.85
CA LEU A 53 -2.46 2.89 -9.21
C LEU A 53 -2.24 1.73 -10.17
N VAL A 54 -1.75 0.61 -9.63
CA VAL A 54 -1.70 -0.67 -10.33
C VAL A 54 -2.66 -1.64 -9.64
N ILE A 55 -3.47 -2.34 -10.44
CA ILE A 55 -4.30 -3.47 -10.00
C ILE A 55 -3.81 -4.68 -10.78
N THR A 56 -3.34 -5.72 -10.11
CA THR A 56 -2.78 -6.90 -10.78
C THR A 56 -3.37 -8.18 -10.25
N ASP A 57 -3.62 -9.15 -11.13
CA ASP A 57 -3.85 -10.51 -10.69
C ASP A 57 -2.57 -11.09 -10.07
N LEU A 58 -2.74 -12.03 -9.15
CA LEU A 58 -1.63 -12.73 -8.52
C LEU A 58 -1.05 -13.79 -9.45
N TYR A 59 -1.91 -14.55 -10.12
CA TYR A 59 -1.53 -15.69 -10.93
C TYR A 59 -1.65 -15.37 -12.42
N MET A 60 -0.52 -15.13 -13.06
CA MET A 60 -0.44 -14.90 -14.50
C MET A 60 0.67 -15.76 -15.10
N PRO A 61 0.55 -16.18 -16.38
CA PRO A 61 1.62 -16.88 -17.07
C PRO A 61 2.89 -16.04 -17.17
N HIS A 62 4.05 -16.69 -17.22
CA HIS A 62 5.39 -16.11 -17.41
C HIS A 62 5.87 -15.25 -16.25
N MET A 63 5.25 -14.11 -16.00
CA MET A 63 5.52 -13.22 -14.87
C MET A 63 4.27 -13.07 -14.02
N ASP A 64 4.28 -13.64 -12.83
CA ASP A 64 3.18 -13.54 -11.88
C ASP A 64 3.09 -12.15 -11.21
N GLY A 65 2.00 -11.92 -10.46
CA GLY A 65 1.77 -10.64 -9.79
C GLY A 65 2.78 -10.35 -8.68
N VAL A 66 3.36 -11.37 -8.05
CA VAL A 66 4.40 -11.23 -7.02
C VAL A 66 5.67 -10.65 -7.62
N GLU A 67 6.14 -11.22 -8.72
CA GLU A 67 7.32 -10.75 -9.42
C GLU A 67 7.07 -9.36 -10.04
N LEU A 68 5.88 -9.11 -10.58
CA LEU A 68 5.50 -7.79 -11.09
C LEU A 68 5.57 -6.74 -9.98
N CYS A 69 5.04 -7.03 -8.78
CA CYS A 69 5.14 -6.13 -7.62
C CYS A 69 6.61 -5.82 -7.29
N ARG A 70 7.47 -6.84 -7.18
CA ARG A 70 8.90 -6.66 -6.89
C ARG A 70 9.57 -5.73 -7.89
N ARG A 71 9.37 -5.98 -9.20
CA ARG A 71 9.93 -5.16 -10.28
C ARG A 71 9.47 -3.71 -10.25
N ILE A 72 8.19 -3.47 -9.98
CA ILE A 72 7.66 -2.11 -9.83
C ILE A 72 8.31 -1.43 -8.60
N ARG A 73 8.46 -2.14 -7.49
CA ARG A 73 9.04 -1.59 -6.24
C ARG A 73 10.52 -1.22 -6.34
N GLU A 74 11.27 -1.78 -7.28
CA GLU A 74 12.66 -1.36 -7.54
C GLU A 74 12.74 0.12 -7.91
N THR A 75 11.70 0.66 -8.58
CA THR A 75 11.73 2.01 -9.15
C THR A 75 10.63 2.93 -8.65
N SER A 76 9.55 2.40 -8.05
CA SER A 76 8.36 3.18 -7.73
C SER A 76 7.69 2.76 -6.42
N ALA A 77 7.11 3.77 -5.75
CA ALA A 77 6.20 3.57 -4.61
C ALA A 77 4.72 3.76 -5.01
N VAL A 78 4.35 3.51 -6.27
CA VAL A 78 2.95 3.57 -6.70
C VAL A 78 2.11 2.57 -5.91
N PRO A 79 0.87 2.91 -5.49
CA PRO A 79 -0.01 1.93 -4.85
C PRO A 79 -0.26 0.72 -5.75
N ILE A 80 -0.22 -0.48 -5.16
CA ILE A 80 -0.51 -1.75 -5.85
C ILE A 80 -1.58 -2.50 -5.08
N ILE A 81 -2.68 -2.84 -5.76
CA ILE A 81 -3.73 -3.73 -5.25
C ILE A 81 -3.63 -5.05 -5.99
N VAL A 82 -3.50 -6.16 -5.25
CA VAL A 82 -3.44 -7.50 -5.83
C VAL A 82 -4.82 -8.15 -5.80
N LEU A 83 -5.24 -8.75 -6.90
CA LEU A 83 -6.41 -9.61 -7.00
C LEU A 83 -5.95 -11.06 -6.77
N SER A 84 -6.63 -11.81 -5.91
CA SER A 84 -6.23 -13.16 -5.55
C SER A 84 -7.44 -14.08 -5.41
N VAL A 85 -7.30 -15.35 -5.69
CA VAL A 85 -8.35 -16.35 -5.48
C VAL A 85 -8.49 -16.67 -3.99
N LYS A 86 -9.72 -16.90 -3.53
CA LYS A 86 -10.05 -17.27 -2.14
C LYS A 86 -9.41 -18.61 -1.77
N GLY A 87 -8.70 -18.67 -0.65
CA GLY A 87 -8.31 -19.93 -0.01
C GLY A 87 -6.85 -20.09 0.38
N GLU A 88 -5.95 -19.20 -0.01
CA GLU A 88 -4.53 -19.34 0.32
C GLU A 88 -4.02 -18.11 1.09
N GLU A 89 -4.09 -18.19 2.41
CA GLU A 89 -3.57 -17.17 3.33
C GLU A 89 -2.07 -16.89 3.07
N ARG A 90 -1.32 -17.92 2.64
CA ARG A 90 0.09 -17.80 2.26
C ARG A 90 0.29 -16.83 1.10
N ASN A 91 -0.56 -16.88 0.10
CA ASN A 91 -0.46 -16.04 -1.10
C ASN A 91 -0.72 -14.56 -0.80
N LYS A 92 -1.60 -14.29 0.18
CA LYS A 92 -1.85 -12.94 0.66
C LYS A 92 -0.60 -12.36 1.33
N VAL A 93 0.01 -13.14 2.21
CA VAL A 93 1.25 -12.75 2.89
C VAL A 93 2.36 -12.54 1.86
N GLU A 94 2.51 -13.44 0.89
CA GLU A 94 3.53 -13.33 -0.15
C GLU A 94 3.33 -12.09 -1.04
N ALA A 95 2.09 -11.80 -1.45
CA ALA A 95 1.78 -10.59 -2.21
C ALA A 95 2.14 -9.31 -1.43
N LEU A 96 1.77 -9.24 -0.15
CA LEU A 96 2.11 -8.12 0.71
C LEU A 96 3.62 -8.01 0.96
N ASP A 97 4.30 -9.14 1.19
CA ASP A 97 5.77 -9.18 1.36
C ASP A 97 6.52 -8.76 0.09
N SER A 98 5.94 -8.98 -1.09
CA SER A 98 6.48 -8.52 -2.36
C SER A 98 6.28 -7.02 -2.62
N GLY A 99 5.56 -6.34 -1.72
CA GLY A 99 5.35 -4.89 -1.76
C GLY A 99 3.96 -4.45 -2.25
N ALA A 100 2.97 -5.34 -2.33
CA ALA A 100 1.58 -4.92 -2.51
C ALA A 100 1.10 -4.08 -1.32
N ASP A 101 0.27 -3.07 -1.56
CA ASP A 101 -0.30 -2.22 -0.51
C ASP A 101 -1.63 -2.77 0.01
N ASP A 102 -2.34 -3.51 -0.82
CA ASP A 102 -3.63 -4.08 -0.50
C ASP A 102 -3.89 -5.30 -1.38
N TYR A 103 -4.85 -6.15 -0.98
CA TYR A 103 -5.33 -7.22 -1.85
C TYR A 103 -6.86 -7.35 -1.78
N VAL A 104 -7.43 -7.94 -2.82
CA VAL A 104 -8.87 -8.21 -2.94
C VAL A 104 -9.06 -9.65 -3.37
N THR A 105 -9.92 -10.38 -2.68
CA THR A 105 -10.15 -11.80 -2.95
C THR A 105 -11.22 -11.99 -4.02
N LYS A 106 -10.91 -12.74 -5.08
CA LYS A 106 -11.88 -13.19 -6.10
C LYS A 106 -12.78 -14.30 -5.53
N PRO A 107 -14.12 -14.28 -5.73
CA PRO A 107 -14.87 -13.21 -6.36
C PRO A 107 -15.03 -12.01 -5.43
N PHE A 108 -14.93 -10.80 -5.97
CA PHE A 108 -15.04 -9.55 -5.23
C PHE A 108 -16.28 -8.73 -5.64
N GLY A 109 -16.78 -7.94 -4.69
CA GLY A 109 -17.78 -6.92 -4.97
C GLY A 109 -17.15 -5.71 -5.67
N ILE A 110 -17.80 -5.17 -6.69
CA ILE A 110 -17.33 -3.95 -7.37
C ILE A 110 -17.20 -2.78 -6.38
N ASP A 111 -18.17 -2.63 -5.47
CA ASP A 111 -18.16 -1.55 -4.48
C ASP A 111 -16.98 -1.66 -3.51
N GLU A 112 -16.61 -2.89 -3.11
CA GLU A 112 -15.44 -3.15 -2.28
C GLU A 112 -14.14 -2.72 -3.00
N LEU A 113 -13.96 -3.20 -4.24
CA LEU A 113 -12.79 -2.84 -5.03
C LEU A 113 -12.72 -1.31 -5.24
N MET A 114 -13.84 -0.67 -5.57
CA MET A 114 -13.89 0.77 -5.77
C MET A 114 -13.60 1.56 -4.50
N ALA A 115 -14.00 1.06 -3.34
CA ALA A 115 -13.64 1.69 -2.06
C ALA A 115 -12.12 1.64 -1.83
N ARG A 116 -11.46 0.52 -2.14
CA ARG A 116 -9.99 0.36 -2.02
C ARG A 116 -9.25 1.22 -3.05
N VAL A 117 -9.73 1.28 -4.30
CA VAL A 117 -9.19 2.17 -5.34
C VAL A 117 -9.23 3.63 -4.88
N ARG A 118 -10.39 4.10 -4.41
CA ARG A 118 -10.50 5.47 -3.87
C ARG A 118 -9.58 5.69 -2.67
N ALA A 119 -9.45 4.73 -1.78
CA ALA A 119 -8.54 4.81 -0.64
C ALA A 119 -7.07 4.89 -1.06
N ALA A 120 -6.67 4.11 -2.06
CA ALA A 120 -5.30 4.12 -2.60
C ALA A 120 -4.96 5.44 -3.31
N LEU A 121 -5.91 6.01 -4.07
CA LEU A 121 -5.72 7.25 -4.84
C LEU A 121 -5.91 8.52 -4.02
N ARG A 122 -6.77 8.51 -2.96
CA ARG A 122 -7.08 9.69 -2.12
C ARG A 122 -5.84 10.37 -1.53
N ARG A 123 -4.75 9.65 -1.37
CA ARG A 123 -3.53 10.08 -0.67
C ARG A 123 -2.65 11.03 -1.45
N ARG A 124 -2.97 11.30 -2.73
CA ARG A 124 -2.16 12.18 -3.58
C ARG A 124 -2.69 13.61 -3.69
N GLY A 125 -3.91 13.91 -3.22
CA GLY A 125 -4.59 15.14 -3.63
C GLY A 125 -5.26 15.99 -2.55
N THR A 126 -5.21 15.65 -1.27
CA THR A 126 -5.83 16.50 -0.25
C THR A 126 -4.75 17.01 0.72
N PRO A 127 -4.37 18.29 0.65
CA PRO A 127 -3.77 18.95 1.78
C PRO A 127 -4.88 18.99 2.85
N ALA A 128 -4.72 18.20 3.92
CA ALA A 128 -5.46 18.49 5.14
C ALA A 128 -5.04 19.92 5.54
N ALA A 129 -5.97 20.86 5.45
CA ALA A 129 -5.74 22.22 5.89
C ALA A 129 -5.22 22.16 7.34
N GLU A 130 -4.07 22.80 7.59
CA GLU A 130 -3.46 23.03 8.89
C GLU A 130 -2.54 21.95 9.49
N GLU A 131 -2.22 20.88 8.81
CA GLU A 131 -1.18 19.97 9.34
C GLU A 131 0.22 20.45 8.90
N PRO A 132 1.22 20.43 9.79
CA PRO A 132 2.58 20.81 9.43
C PRO A 132 3.10 19.90 8.32
N SER A 133 3.72 20.48 7.29
CA SER A 133 4.31 19.77 6.15
C SER A 133 5.41 18.77 6.57
N SER A 134 5.93 18.92 7.79
CA SER A 134 6.88 17.98 8.39
C SER A 134 6.77 18.00 9.92
N PHE A 135 7.10 16.86 10.54
CA PHE A 135 7.21 16.76 12.00
C PHE A 135 8.37 15.86 12.42
N GLU A 136 8.80 16.01 13.65
CA GLU A 136 9.81 15.15 14.27
C GLU A 136 9.17 14.23 15.30
N ALA A 137 9.59 12.97 15.32
CA ALA A 137 9.15 11.96 16.26
C ALA A 137 10.39 11.20 16.77
N GLY A 138 11.07 11.77 17.74
CA GLY A 138 12.33 11.24 18.29
C GLY A 138 13.45 11.22 17.24
N ASP A 139 13.93 10.03 16.91
CA ASP A 139 15.01 9.84 15.96
C ASP A 139 14.55 9.94 14.48
N PHE A 140 13.28 10.25 14.26
CA PHE A 140 12.68 10.29 12.93
C PHE A 140 12.20 11.70 12.57
N ARG A 141 12.47 12.09 11.32
CA ARG A 141 11.89 13.25 10.68
C ARG A 141 10.98 12.79 9.54
N VAL A 142 9.74 13.25 9.56
CA VAL A 142 8.71 12.89 8.59
C VAL A 142 8.36 14.11 7.76
N ASP A 143 8.48 13.99 6.44
CA ASP A 143 8.00 14.95 5.45
C ASP A 143 6.67 14.42 4.89
N MET A 144 5.58 15.13 5.20
CA MET A 144 4.24 14.71 4.82
C MET A 144 3.95 14.96 3.34
N ASP A 145 4.48 16.07 2.79
CA ASP A 145 4.23 16.45 1.41
C ASP A 145 5.01 15.55 0.45
N ALA A 146 6.29 15.32 0.75
CA ALA A 146 7.13 14.41 -0.03
C ALA A 146 6.89 12.92 0.32
N ARG A 147 6.15 12.63 1.40
CA ARG A 147 5.95 11.28 1.95
C ARG A 147 7.26 10.54 2.22
N ARG A 148 8.18 11.23 2.87
CA ARG A 148 9.53 10.73 3.18
C ARG A 148 9.76 10.63 4.67
N VAL A 149 10.52 9.63 5.04
CA VAL A 149 10.98 9.43 6.42
C VAL A 149 12.51 9.46 6.42
N HIS A 150 13.07 10.23 7.33
CA HIS A 150 14.52 10.27 7.58
C HIS A 150 14.79 9.78 9.00
N THR A 151 15.78 8.95 9.15
CA THR A 151 16.31 8.51 10.44
C THR A 151 17.82 8.34 10.35
N GLN A 152 18.54 8.72 11.40
CA GLN A 152 20.01 8.62 11.48
C GLN A 152 20.74 9.23 10.27
N GLY A 153 20.21 10.37 9.75
CA GLY A 153 20.79 11.07 8.61
C GLY A 153 20.54 10.46 7.23
N ARG A 154 19.78 9.36 7.13
CA ARG A 154 19.43 8.71 5.87
C ARG A 154 17.93 8.79 5.56
N GLU A 155 17.58 8.92 4.28
CA GLU A 155 16.23 8.77 3.80
C GLU A 155 15.86 7.28 3.74
N VAL A 156 14.67 6.94 4.23
CA VAL A 156 14.11 5.59 4.17
C VAL A 156 12.90 5.59 3.24
N ARG A 157 12.96 4.78 2.19
CA ARG A 157 11.86 4.63 1.24
C ARG A 157 10.81 3.67 1.79
N LEU A 158 9.62 4.22 2.03
CA LEU A 158 8.46 3.44 2.45
C LEU A 158 7.45 3.34 1.30
N THR A 159 6.74 2.22 1.22
CA THR A 159 5.55 2.13 0.36
C THR A 159 4.43 2.99 0.93
N PRO A 160 3.37 3.28 0.17
CA PRO A 160 2.26 4.10 0.66
C PRO A 160 1.67 3.63 1.98
N LYS A 161 1.44 2.33 2.13
CA LYS A 161 0.86 1.75 3.36
C LYS A 161 1.84 1.70 4.53
N GLU A 162 3.10 1.41 4.26
CA GLU A 162 4.16 1.51 5.27
C GLU A 162 4.28 2.94 5.82
N PHE A 163 4.24 3.93 4.93
CA PHE A 163 4.28 5.34 5.32
C PHE A 163 3.09 5.72 6.21
N ASP A 164 1.87 5.37 5.78
CA ASP A 164 0.67 5.68 6.54
C ASP A 164 0.65 5.01 7.91
N LEU A 165 1.06 3.74 7.97
CA LEU A 165 1.16 2.99 9.23
C LEU A 165 2.19 3.64 10.16
N PHE A 166 3.37 3.96 9.64
CA PHE A 166 4.41 4.61 10.42
C PHE A 166 3.97 5.99 10.91
N VAL A 167 3.40 6.84 10.04
CA VAL A 167 2.90 8.17 10.42
C VAL A 167 1.83 8.08 11.48
N TYR A 168 0.87 7.17 11.35
CA TYR A 168 -0.16 7.01 12.35
C TYR A 168 0.42 6.64 13.72
N MET A 169 1.38 5.73 13.76
CA MET A 169 2.07 5.35 14.99
C MET A 169 2.93 6.49 15.54
N ALA A 170 3.66 7.20 14.68
CA ALA A 170 4.54 8.31 15.07
C ALA A 170 3.78 9.52 15.64
N ARG A 171 2.53 9.72 15.24
CA ARG A 171 1.61 10.72 15.82
C ARG A 171 1.02 10.31 17.18
N HIS A 172 1.19 9.05 17.56
CA HIS A 172 0.72 8.53 18.85
C HIS A 172 1.88 7.89 19.63
N PRO A 173 2.97 8.63 19.89
CA PRO A 173 4.17 8.08 20.50
C PRO A 173 3.88 7.53 21.90
N ASN A 174 4.53 6.43 22.25
CA ASN A 174 4.43 5.73 23.55
C ASN A 174 3.03 5.19 23.90
N ARG A 175 2.05 5.31 23.01
CA ARG A 175 0.71 4.74 23.20
C ARG A 175 0.64 3.34 22.60
N VAL A 176 -0.04 2.44 23.30
CA VAL A 176 -0.39 1.13 22.76
C VAL A 176 -1.57 1.32 21.79
N LEU A 177 -1.38 0.96 20.55
CA LEU A 177 -2.40 1.02 19.50
C LEU A 177 -2.85 -0.40 19.20
N THR A 178 -4.16 -0.64 19.30
CA THR A 178 -4.73 -1.97 19.06
C THR A 178 -4.64 -2.35 17.59
N HIS A 179 -4.65 -3.66 17.30
CA HIS A 179 -4.70 -4.15 15.92
C HIS A 179 -5.86 -3.53 15.14
N ALA A 180 -7.06 -3.48 15.73
CA ALA A 180 -8.23 -2.89 15.09
C ALA A 180 -8.05 -1.40 14.77
N ALA A 181 -7.51 -0.62 15.70
CA ALA A 181 -7.27 0.81 15.49
C ALA A 181 -6.27 1.09 14.37
N LEU A 182 -5.19 0.29 14.29
CA LEU A 182 -4.19 0.41 13.23
C LEU A 182 -4.76 0.01 11.87
N LEU A 183 -5.52 -1.09 11.80
CA LEU A 183 -6.17 -1.54 10.57
C LEU A 183 -7.19 -0.52 10.06
N GLU A 184 -8.03 -0.01 10.94
CA GLU A 184 -9.03 1.00 10.59
C GLU A 184 -8.37 2.29 10.07
N ALA A 185 -7.35 2.77 10.75
CA ALA A 185 -6.66 4.01 10.38
C ALA A 185 -5.97 3.92 9.02
N VAL A 186 -5.39 2.77 8.69
CA VAL A 186 -4.56 2.60 7.48
C VAL A 186 -5.34 2.00 6.30
N TRP A 187 -6.24 1.05 6.55
CA TRP A 187 -6.98 0.35 5.48
C TRP A 187 -8.50 0.63 5.50
N GLY A 188 -9.01 1.23 6.57
CA GLY A 188 -10.43 1.50 6.74
C GLY A 188 -11.19 0.35 7.41
N GLN A 189 -12.49 0.57 7.68
CA GLN A 189 -13.31 -0.35 8.47
C GLN A 189 -13.42 -1.77 7.88
N ALA A 190 -13.42 -1.90 6.56
CA ALA A 190 -13.54 -3.20 5.89
C ALA A 190 -12.36 -4.17 6.15
N SER A 191 -11.25 -3.68 6.70
CA SER A 191 -10.02 -4.47 6.90
C SER A 191 -9.76 -4.85 8.36
N GLN A 192 -10.66 -4.54 9.29
CA GLN A 192 -10.48 -4.77 10.72
C GLN A 192 -10.28 -6.25 11.10
N GLU A 193 -10.76 -7.18 10.28
CA GLU A 193 -10.68 -8.62 10.52
C GLU A 193 -9.43 -9.29 9.91
N GLN A 194 -8.44 -8.49 9.47
CA GLN A 194 -7.27 -9.03 8.76
C GLN A 194 -5.95 -8.70 9.47
N PRO A 195 -5.70 -9.24 10.67
CA PRO A 195 -4.50 -8.93 11.47
C PRO A 195 -3.19 -9.36 10.80
N GLU A 196 -3.22 -10.28 9.84
CA GLU A 196 -2.08 -10.69 9.03
C GLU A 196 -1.45 -9.53 8.26
N TYR A 197 -2.24 -8.55 7.80
CA TYR A 197 -1.71 -7.33 7.18
C TYR A 197 -0.72 -6.60 8.09
N LEU A 198 -1.12 -6.35 9.32
CA LEU A 198 -0.28 -5.64 10.27
C LEU A 198 1.03 -6.36 10.54
N ARG A 199 1.02 -7.70 10.64
CA ARG A 199 2.24 -8.47 10.87
C ARG A 199 3.23 -8.30 9.73
N VAL A 200 2.75 -8.36 8.49
CA VAL A 200 3.58 -8.20 7.29
C VAL A 200 4.17 -6.79 7.27
N PHE A 201 3.33 -5.75 7.34
CA PHE A 201 3.79 -4.37 7.27
C PHE A 201 4.68 -3.97 8.45
N MET A 202 4.40 -4.46 9.65
CA MET A 202 5.28 -4.27 10.80
C MET A 202 6.64 -4.95 10.60
N GLY A 203 6.66 -6.14 10.02
CA GLY A 203 7.89 -6.82 9.63
C GLY A 203 8.71 -6.03 8.61
N GLN A 204 8.06 -5.47 7.59
CA GLN A 204 8.71 -4.64 6.57
C GLN A 204 9.20 -3.31 7.14
N LEU A 205 8.41 -2.63 7.95
CA LEU A 205 8.83 -1.41 8.63
C LEU A 205 10.04 -1.65 9.53
N ARG A 206 10.05 -2.74 10.28
CA ARG A 206 11.21 -3.10 11.11
C ARG A 206 12.47 -3.31 10.28
N LYS A 207 12.39 -4.02 9.16
CA LYS A 207 13.53 -4.21 8.25
C LYS A 207 14.11 -2.88 7.74
N LYS A 208 13.30 -1.83 7.64
CA LYS A 208 13.68 -0.53 7.09
C LYS A 208 14.09 0.49 8.16
N LEU A 209 13.45 0.44 9.33
CA LEU A 209 13.56 1.48 10.35
C LEU A 209 14.36 1.06 11.59
N GLU A 210 14.40 -0.25 11.92
CA GLU A 210 15.12 -0.74 13.08
C GLU A 210 16.60 -1.01 12.77
N PRO A 211 17.50 -0.78 13.74
CA PRO A 211 18.87 -1.27 13.63
C PRO A 211 18.96 -2.80 13.59
N ASP A 212 18.12 -3.48 14.38
CA ASP A 212 17.94 -4.93 14.41
C ASP A 212 16.44 -5.26 14.35
N PRO A 213 15.93 -5.73 13.21
CA PRO A 213 14.53 -6.10 13.03
C PRO A 213 14.04 -7.20 13.97
N SER A 214 14.96 -8.07 14.45
CA SER A 214 14.64 -9.19 15.36
C SER A 214 14.48 -8.73 16.81
N ASN A 215 15.09 -7.60 17.15
CA ASN A 215 15.01 -6.98 18.47
C ASN A 215 14.60 -5.50 18.35
N PRO A 216 13.33 -5.24 17.98
CA PRO A 216 12.85 -3.90 17.65
C PRO A 216 12.79 -2.99 18.87
N ARG A 217 13.34 -1.77 18.75
CA ARG A 217 13.34 -0.76 19.79
C ARG A 217 12.30 0.34 19.53
N TYR A 218 12.07 0.68 18.29
CA TYR A 218 11.11 1.72 17.89
C TYR A 218 9.70 1.17 17.73
N LEU A 219 9.55 0.03 17.04
CA LEU A 219 8.26 -0.58 16.70
C LEU A 219 8.02 -1.81 17.59
N VAL A 220 7.62 -1.57 18.82
CA VAL A 220 7.49 -2.59 19.87
C VAL A 220 6.17 -3.34 19.73
N THR A 221 6.20 -4.67 19.87
CA THR A 221 5.00 -5.49 19.98
C THR A 221 4.47 -5.48 21.40
N GLU A 222 3.18 -5.20 21.55
CA GLU A 222 2.46 -5.40 22.82
C GLU A 222 1.61 -6.68 22.67
N PRO A 223 2.04 -7.78 23.28
CA PRO A 223 1.42 -9.10 23.04
C PRO A 223 -0.08 -9.08 23.23
N TRP A 224 -0.82 -9.70 22.30
CA TRP A 224 -2.29 -9.83 22.28
C TRP A 224 -3.06 -8.52 22.07
N VAL A 225 -2.42 -7.34 22.17
CA VAL A 225 -3.06 -6.03 22.11
C VAL A 225 -2.79 -5.34 20.77
N GLY A 226 -1.52 -5.19 20.39
CA GLY A 226 -1.15 -4.43 19.22
C GLY A 226 0.32 -4.02 19.19
N TYR A 227 0.57 -2.76 18.85
CA TYR A 227 1.91 -2.21 18.70
C TYR A 227 2.04 -0.83 19.35
N ARG A 228 3.26 -0.49 19.72
CA ARG A 228 3.61 0.82 20.28
C ARG A 228 4.85 1.37 19.56
N PHE A 229 4.82 2.64 19.23
CA PHE A 229 5.98 3.37 18.74
C PHE A 229 6.71 4.04 19.89
N ASN A 230 7.99 3.69 20.06
CA ASN A 230 8.90 4.33 20.99
C ASN A 230 9.84 5.25 20.21
N PRO A 231 9.71 6.57 20.30
CA PRO A 231 10.43 7.50 19.41
C PRO A 231 11.94 7.58 19.67
N LYS A 232 12.43 7.09 20.79
CA LYS A 232 13.85 7.15 21.18
C LYS A 232 14.54 5.78 21.20
N GLY A 233 13.80 4.70 20.85
CA GLY A 233 14.33 3.34 20.81
C GLY A 233 14.58 2.70 22.17
#